data_b302c83b820c28dfbecb2e627f4d0cad
#
_entry.id   b302c83b820c28dfbecb2e627f4d0cad
#
_cell.length_a   1.000
_cell.length_b   1.000
_cell.length_c   1.000
_cell.angle_alpha   90.00
_cell.angle_beta   90.00
_cell.angle_gamma   90.00
#
_symmetry.space_group_name_H-M   'P 1'
#
loop_
_entity.id
_entity.type
_entity.pdbx_description
1 polymer ?
#
loop_
_entity_poly.entity_id
_entity_poly.type
_entity_poly.pdbx_seq_one_letter_code
_entity_poly.pdbx_strand_id
1 'polypeptide(L)'
;MAASRVLASLDTSWPTVISIRRATKPLGGQAQVAVIRGGREVKVGIPLEKAPETPREETVIKARSPLLGAKVANLSPAVAEELRLDYTTEGVVLTEVENGSVAQSFGFQKGDIVVSVNSAKIAIMQDLLRAISQPVRLWRLTILRGGQEISSIFGG
;
A
#
# COMPACT_ATOMS: atom_id res chain seq x y z
N MET A 1 -14.61 5.57 -28.59
CA MET A 1 -14.18 6.52 -27.56
C MET A 1 -15.21 6.55 -26.46
N ALA A 2 -14.94 5.92 -25.33
CA ALA A 2 -15.86 5.88 -24.20
C ALA A 2 -15.52 7.02 -23.24
N ALA A 3 -16.42 7.99 -23.08
CA ALA A 3 -16.34 9.03 -22.06
C ALA A 3 -16.95 8.47 -20.78
N SER A 4 -16.12 8.16 -19.80
CA SER A 4 -16.60 7.81 -18.45
C SER A 4 -17.06 9.09 -17.75
N ARG A 5 -18.35 9.20 -17.51
CA ARG A 5 -18.94 10.21 -16.62
C ARG A 5 -18.91 9.64 -15.21
N VAL A 6 -18.15 10.25 -14.34
CA VAL A 6 -18.22 9.97 -12.90
C VAL A 6 -19.12 11.03 -12.28
N LEU A 7 -20.29 10.61 -11.83
CA LEU A 7 -21.20 11.41 -11.02
C LEU A 7 -20.83 11.18 -9.56
N ALA A 8 -20.14 12.14 -8.94
CA ALA A 8 -19.95 12.15 -7.50
C ALA A 8 -21.07 13.00 -6.89
N SER A 9 -22.01 12.37 -6.23
CA SER A 9 -23.03 13.03 -5.40
C SER A 9 -22.46 13.25 -4.01
N LEU A 10 -22.01 14.46 -3.73
CA LEU A 10 -21.80 14.93 -2.35
C LEU A 10 -23.09 15.64 -1.94
N ASP A 11 -23.72 15.11 -0.92
CA ASP A 11 -24.92 15.62 -0.29
C ASP A 11 -24.66 17.02 0.29
N THR A 12 -24.95 18.01 -0.48
CA THR A 12 -25.32 19.40 -0.12
C THR A 12 -25.54 20.19 -1.41
N SER A 13 -26.78 20.24 -1.90
CA SER A 13 -27.46 21.23 -2.77
C SER A 13 -26.75 21.85 -3.99
N TRP A 14 -25.64 21.29 -4.52
CA TRP A 14 -25.01 21.77 -5.74
C TRP A 14 -24.58 20.58 -6.62
N PRO A 15 -25.15 20.41 -7.83
CA PRO A 15 -24.67 19.41 -8.76
C PRO A 15 -23.32 19.85 -9.33
N THR A 16 -22.23 19.33 -8.78
CA THR A 16 -20.90 19.47 -9.39
C THR A 16 -20.71 18.33 -10.36
N VAL A 17 -20.85 18.58 -11.63
CA VAL A 17 -20.53 17.60 -12.68
C VAL A 17 -19.05 17.72 -13.00
N ILE A 18 -18.27 16.73 -12.60
CA ILE A 18 -16.85 16.62 -12.98
C ILE A 18 -16.78 15.77 -14.24
N SER A 19 -16.45 16.39 -15.38
CA SER A 19 -16.19 15.68 -16.61
C SER A 19 -14.69 15.49 -16.80
N ILE A 20 -14.19 14.29 -16.52
CA ILE A 20 -12.79 13.95 -16.72
C ILE A 20 -12.63 13.38 -18.13
N ARG A 21 -12.00 14.14 -19.01
CA ARG A 21 -11.53 13.59 -20.30
C ARG A 21 -10.19 12.90 -20.04
N ARG A 22 -10.15 11.61 -20.24
CA ARG A 22 -8.93 10.81 -20.15
C ARG A 22 -7.99 11.25 -21.28
N ALA A 23 -7.05 12.12 -20.96
CA ALA A 23 -5.94 12.40 -21.84
C ALA A 23 -4.82 11.41 -21.51
N THR A 24 -4.47 10.54 -22.43
CA THR A 24 -3.23 9.77 -22.38
C THR A 24 -2.07 10.72 -22.61
N LYS A 25 -1.60 11.37 -21.54
CA LYS A 25 -0.36 12.16 -21.55
C LYS A 25 0.71 11.44 -20.77
N PRO A 26 1.98 11.50 -21.22
CA PRO A 26 3.09 10.93 -20.49
C PRO A 26 3.21 11.60 -19.10
N LEU A 27 3.64 10.83 -18.11
CA LEU A 27 3.95 11.28 -16.75
C LEU A 27 4.89 12.50 -16.79
N GLY A 28 4.55 13.56 -16.05
CA GLY A 28 5.30 14.82 -16.00
C GLY A 28 4.59 16.00 -16.67
N GLY A 29 3.30 15.86 -17.05
CA GLY A 29 2.48 16.92 -17.63
C GLY A 29 1.45 17.48 -16.66
N GLN A 30 0.78 18.57 -17.07
CA GLN A 30 -0.40 19.08 -16.37
C GLN A 30 -1.67 18.49 -16.99
N ALA A 31 -2.56 17.94 -16.16
CA ALA A 31 -3.92 17.63 -16.57
C ALA A 31 -4.80 18.87 -16.37
N GLN A 32 -5.51 19.27 -17.41
CA GLN A 32 -6.52 20.31 -17.30
C GLN A 32 -7.86 19.66 -16.96
N VAL A 33 -8.38 19.97 -15.80
CA VAL A 33 -9.72 19.54 -15.38
C VAL A 33 -10.66 20.71 -15.50
N ALA A 34 -11.73 20.56 -16.28
CA ALA A 34 -12.78 21.54 -16.37
C ALA A 34 -13.80 21.27 -15.25
N VAL A 35 -13.96 22.20 -14.34
CA VAL A 35 -14.92 22.13 -13.24
C VAL A 35 -16.01 23.17 -13.46
N ILE A 36 -17.28 22.77 -13.42
CA ILE A 36 -18.39 23.70 -13.47
C ILE A 36 -18.71 24.17 -12.05
N ARG A 37 -18.43 25.44 -11.77
CA ARG A 37 -18.72 26.07 -10.49
C ARG A 37 -19.66 27.26 -10.69
N GLY A 38 -20.85 27.20 -10.10
CA GLY A 38 -21.84 28.29 -10.25
C GLY A 38 -22.27 28.54 -11.69
N GLY A 39 -22.41 27.49 -12.50
CA GLY A 39 -22.79 27.61 -13.92
C GLY A 39 -21.69 28.10 -14.86
N ARG A 40 -20.45 28.26 -14.37
CA ARG A 40 -19.28 28.67 -15.17
C ARG A 40 -18.26 27.57 -15.22
N GLU A 41 -17.71 27.30 -16.40
CA GLU A 41 -16.61 26.39 -16.61
C GLU A 41 -15.29 27.04 -16.17
N VAL A 42 -14.64 26.47 -15.16
CA VAL A 42 -13.31 26.87 -14.67
C VAL A 42 -12.33 25.76 -15.00
N LYS A 43 -11.29 26.08 -15.77
CA LYS A 43 -10.20 25.15 -16.05
C LYS A 43 -9.15 25.23 -14.95
N VAL A 44 -8.95 24.13 -14.24
CA VAL A 44 -7.92 23.99 -13.21
C VAL A 44 -6.83 23.07 -13.73
N GLY A 45 -5.59 23.56 -13.79
CA GLY A 45 -4.43 22.77 -14.10
C GLY A 45 -4.00 22.00 -12.84
N ILE A 46 -4.04 20.67 -12.90
CA ILE A 46 -3.52 19.80 -11.83
C ILE A 46 -2.18 19.27 -12.33
N PRO A 47 -1.05 19.56 -11.64
CA PRO A 47 0.20 18.93 -11.98
C PRO A 47 0.07 17.42 -11.75
N LEU A 48 0.38 16.64 -12.79
CA LEU A 48 0.50 15.19 -12.69
C LEU A 48 1.91 14.90 -12.15
N GLU A 49 2.10 15.07 -10.86
CA GLU A 49 3.30 14.61 -10.21
C GLU A 49 3.27 13.09 -10.13
N LYS A 50 4.39 12.45 -10.47
CA LYS A 50 4.61 11.06 -10.18
C LYS A 50 4.41 10.91 -8.66
N ALA A 51 3.52 10.00 -8.23
CA ALA A 51 3.39 9.70 -6.81
C ALA A 51 4.80 9.53 -6.23
N PRO A 52 5.13 10.13 -5.08
CA PRO A 52 6.44 9.99 -4.50
C PRO A 52 6.72 8.49 -4.39
N GLU A 53 7.65 8.01 -5.21
CA GLU A 53 8.18 6.67 -5.07
C GLU A 53 8.93 6.69 -3.75
N THR A 54 8.26 6.26 -2.68
CA THR A 54 8.99 5.77 -1.53
C THR A 54 9.93 4.72 -2.08
N PRO A 55 11.27 4.85 -1.89
CA PRO A 55 12.20 3.92 -2.49
C PRO A 55 11.70 2.50 -2.21
N ARG A 56 11.56 1.70 -3.26
CA ARG A 56 11.17 0.30 -3.14
C ARG A 56 12.34 -0.41 -2.47
N GLU A 57 12.44 -0.25 -1.17
CA GLU A 57 13.41 -0.95 -0.34
C GLU A 57 12.96 -2.40 -0.21
N GLU A 58 13.35 -3.23 -1.15
CA GLU A 58 13.16 -4.68 -1.01
C GLU A 58 14.31 -5.27 -0.21
N THR A 59 13.99 -6.03 0.80
CA THR A 59 14.97 -6.71 1.66
C THR A 59 14.50 -8.11 1.99
N VAL A 60 15.43 -9.08 1.96
CA VAL A 60 15.17 -10.42 2.47
C VAL A 60 15.46 -10.46 3.96
N ILE A 61 14.49 -10.90 4.73
CA ILE A 61 14.63 -11.02 6.18
C ILE A 61 15.57 -12.21 6.49
N LYS A 62 16.73 -11.89 7.05
CA LYS A 62 17.74 -12.85 7.51
C LYS A 62 17.81 -12.96 9.03
N ALA A 63 17.12 -12.05 9.74
CA ALA A 63 17.04 -12.07 11.19
C ALA A 63 16.26 -13.29 11.67
N ARG A 64 16.66 -13.84 12.80
CA ARG A 64 15.98 -14.97 13.47
C ARG A 64 14.61 -14.51 13.98
N SER A 65 13.60 -14.69 13.16
CA SER A 65 12.23 -14.27 13.39
C SER A 65 11.27 -15.17 12.62
N PRO A 66 9.97 -15.13 12.90
CA PRO A 66 8.97 -15.85 12.10
C PRO A 66 8.94 -15.46 10.61
N LEU A 67 9.51 -14.30 10.25
CA LEU A 67 9.59 -13.81 8.87
C LEU A 67 10.90 -14.20 8.17
N LEU A 68 11.74 -15.03 8.76
CA LEU A 68 13.01 -15.48 8.15
C LEU A 68 12.76 -16.14 6.79
N GLY A 69 13.41 -15.62 5.74
CA GLY A 69 13.27 -16.06 4.35
C GLY A 69 12.11 -15.39 3.60
N ALA A 70 11.43 -14.42 4.21
CA ALA A 70 10.50 -13.56 3.51
C ALA A 70 11.24 -12.38 2.88
N LYS A 71 10.89 -12.05 1.63
CA LYS A 71 11.28 -10.82 0.96
C LYS A 71 10.17 -9.80 1.18
N VAL A 72 10.55 -8.64 1.67
CA VAL A 72 9.62 -7.61 2.09
C VAL A 72 9.93 -6.27 1.43
N ALA A 73 8.92 -5.45 1.26
CA ALA A 73 9.04 -4.10 0.71
C ALA A 73 8.12 -3.12 1.46
N ASN A 74 8.47 -1.84 1.44
CA ASN A 74 7.54 -0.81 1.89
C ASN A 74 6.29 -0.82 1.03
N LEU A 75 5.11 -0.79 1.65
CA LEU A 75 3.85 -0.66 0.92
C LEU A 75 3.76 0.76 0.35
N SER A 76 3.84 0.86 -0.97
CA SER A 76 3.65 2.08 -1.73
C SER A 76 2.50 1.91 -2.71
N PRO A 77 1.93 2.99 -3.27
CA PRO A 77 0.87 2.88 -4.27
C PRO A 77 1.26 1.97 -5.45
N ALA A 78 2.51 2.04 -5.90
CA ALA A 78 3.01 1.21 -7.00
C ALA A 78 3.07 -0.29 -6.62
N VAL A 79 3.53 -0.60 -5.41
CA VAL A 79 3.58 -1.99 -4.89
C VAL A 79 2.17 -2.51 -4.64
N ALA A 80 1.28 -1.68 -4.12
CA ALA A 80 -0.12 -2.05 -3.89
C ALA A 80 -0.84 -2.37 -5.21
N GLU A 81 -0.62 -1.57 -6.25
CA GLU A 81 -1.17 -1.81 -7.58
C GLU A 81 -0.63 -3.12 -8.19
N GLU A 82 0.68 -3.36 -8.11
CA GLU A 82 1.31 -4.58 -8.61
C GLU A 82 0.76 -5.83 -7.92
N LEU A 83 0.55 -5.76 -6.61
CA LEU A 83 0.05 -6.88 -5.81
C LEU A 83 -1.48 -6.91 -5.69
N ARG A 84 -2.18 -5.95 -6.31
CA ARG A 84 -3.64 -5.78 -6.23
C ARG A 84 -4.15 -5.65 -4.80
N LEU A 85 -3.41 -4.90 -3.99
CA LEU A 85 -3.75 -4.62 -2.60
C LEU A 85 -4.40 -3.24 -2.46
N ASP A 86 -5.13 -3.06 -1.37
CA ASP A 86 -5.63 -1.74 -1.00
C ASP A 86 -4.47 -0.88 -0.48
N TYR A 87 -4.19 0.25 -1.13
CA TYR A 87 -3.08 1.14 -0.79
C TYR A 87 -3.40 2.12 0.36
N THR A 88 -4.59 2.06 0.92
CA THR A 88 -4.96 2.90 2.08
C THR A 88 -4.30 2.43 3.37
N THR A 89 -3.69 1.25 3.36
CA THR A 89 -3.03 0.63 4.52
C THR A 89 -1.54 0.96 4.51
N GLU A 90 -1.02 1.41 5.65
CA GLU A 90 0.42 1.52 5.89
C GLU A 90 0.98 0.17 6.34
N GLY A 91 2.23 -0.10 6.03
CA GLY A 91 2.89 -1.32 6.48
C GLY A 91 3.98 -1.81 5.54
N VAL A 92 4.47 -2.99 5.85
CA VAL A 92 5.48 -3.69 5.06
C VAL A 92 4.87 -4.94 4.46
N VAL A 93 4.90 -5.04 3.13
CA VAL A 93 4.29 -6.15 2.40
C VAL A 93 5.32 -7.24 2.10
N LEU A 94 4.90 -8.51 2.19
CA LEU A 94 5.67 -9.65 1.72
C LEU A 94 5.54 -9.75 0.20
N THR A 95 6.63 -9.49 -0.52
CA THR A 95 6.67 -9.58 -1.98
C THR A 95 6.95 -11.00 -2.46
N GLU A 96 7.66 -11.77 -1.64
CA GLU A 96 8.01 -13.16 -1.90
C GLU A 96 8.25 -13.91 -0.59
N VAL A 97 7.97 -15.20 -0.57
CA VAL A 97 8.32 -16.11 0.54
C VAL A 97 9.12 -17.25 -0.02
N GLU A 98 10.36 -17.43 0.46
CA GLU A 98 11.26 -18.46 0.00
C GLU A 98 10.73 -19.85 0.38
N ASN A 99 10.80 -20.78 -0.56
CA ASN A 99 10.37 -22.16 -0.34
C ASN A 99 11.25 -22.84 0.71
N GLY A 100 10.62 -23.52 1.66
CA GLY A 100 11.32 -24.17 2.78
C GLY A 100 11.76 -23.21 3.88
N SER A 101 11.44 -21.91 3.78
CA SER A 101 11.78 -20.94 4.80
C SER A 101 10.92 -21.06 6.06
N VAL A 102 11.37 -20.43 7.14
CA VAL A 102 10.61 -20.33 8.38
C VAL A 102 9.31 -19.58 8.13
N ALA A 103 9.35 -18.50 7.35
CA ALA A 103 8.16 -17.74 7.00
C ALA A 103 7.12 -18.62 6.28
N GLN A 104 7.53 -19.47 5.36
CA GLN A 104 6.62 -20.40 4.71
C GLN A 104 6.04 -21.43 5.69
N SER A 105 6.85 -21.98 6.59
CA SER A 105 6.40 -22.98 7.56
C SER A 105 5.35 -22.41 8.55
N PHE A 106 5.39 -21.12 8.81
CA PHE A 106 4.39 -20.42 9.62
C PHE A 106 3.17 -19.93 8.81
N GLY A 107 3.14 -20.23 7.51
CA GLY A 107 1.98 -19.95 6.65
C GLY A 107 1.90 -18.51 6.13
N PHE A 108 3.02 -17.76 6.17
CA PHE A 108 3.08 -16.45 5.52
C PHE A 108 3.03 -16.60 4.00
N GLN A 109 2.42 -15.64 3.33
CA GLN A 109 2.21 -15.66 1.88
C GLN A 109 2.57 -14.34 1.25
N LYS A 110 2.86 -14.36 -0.04
CA LYS A 110 2.98 -13.15 -0.85
C LYS A 110 1.69 -12.33 -0.76
N GLY A 111 1.82 -11.03 -0.53
CA GLY A 111 0.69 -10.11 -0.37
C GLY A 111 0.25 -9.89 1.09
N ASP A 112 0.83 -10.62 2.05
CA ASP A 112 0.60 -10.32 3.47
C ASP A 112 1.24 -8.98 3.81
N ILE A 113 0.52 -8.13 4.53
CA ILE A 113 1.03 -6.85 5.02
C ILE A 113 1.27 -6.96 6.52
N VAL A 114 2.50 -6.75 6.95
CA VAL A 114 2.85 -6.72 8.38
C VAL A 114 2.43 -5.38 8.95
N VAL A 115 1.48 -5.39 9.87
CA VAL A 115 0.91 -4.19 10.51
C VAL A 115 1.51 -3.94 11.88
N SER A 116 1.76 -5.00 12.64
CA SER A 116 2.41 -4.88 13.95
C SER A 116 3.26 -6.10 14.31
N VAL A 117 4.31 -5.85 15.10
CA VAL A 117 5.19 -6.87 15.67
C VAL A 117 5.36 -6.57 17.15
N ASN A 118 5.01 -7.52 18.02
CA ASN A 118 5.08 -7.37 19.49
C ASN A 118 4.44 -6.07 20.00
N SER A 119 3.27 -5.72 19.46
CA SER A 119 2.52 -4.50 19.77
C SER A 119 3.14 -3.20 19.24
N ALA A 120 4.29 -3.26 18.58
CA ALA A 120 4.85 -2.11 17.87
C ALA A 120 4.22 -2.00 16.47
N LYS A 121 3.65 -0.84 16.15
CA LYS A 121 3.12 -0.56 14.80
C LYS A 121 4.26 -0.55 13.79
N ILE A 122 4.04 -1.19 12.65
CA ILE A 122 4.98 -1.24 11.53
C ILE A 122 4.40 -0.39 10.40
N ALA A 123 4.95 0.78 10.18
CA ALA A 123 4.58 1.65 9.08
C ALA A 123 5.55 1.54 7.90
N ILE A 124 6.83 1.35 8.19
CA ILE A 124 7.91 1.28 7.20
C ILE A 124 8.86 0.12 7.51
N MET A 125 9.70 -0.22 6.52
CA MET A 125 10.71 -1.28 6.63
C MET A 125 11.62 -1.13 7.85
N GLN A 126 12.03 0.09 8.18
CA GLN A 126 12.92 0.34 9.32
C GLN A 126 12.28 -0.05 10.66
N ASP A 127 10.97 0.16 10.79
CA ASP A 127 10.24 -0.27 12.00
C ASP A 127 10.25 -1.79 12.13
N LEU A 128 10.02 -2.49 11.00
CA LEU A 128 10.07 -3.95 10.96
C LEU A 128 11.45 -4.47 11.33
N LEU A 129 12.51 -3.95 10.71
CA LEU A 129 13.88 -4.38 10.98
C LEU A 129 14.26 -4.14 12.43
N ARG A 130 13.87 -3.01 13.01
CA ARG A 130 14.09 -2.70 14.42
C ARG A 130 13.34 -3.67 15.33
N ALA A 131 12.08 -3.95 15.02
CA ALA A 131 11.26 -4.85 15.84
C ALA A 131 11.78 -6.29 15.82
N ILE A 132 12.25 -6.80 14.67
CA ILE A 132 12.78 -8.16 14.55
C ILE A 132 14.24 -8.32 14.98
N SER A 133 14.96 -7.22 15.18
CA SER A 133 16.35 -7.25 15.67
C SER A 133 16.45 -7.56 17.17
N GLN A 134 15.37 -7.48 17.91
CA GLN A 134 15.35 -7.75 19.33
C GLN A 134 15.17 -9.25 19.60
N PRO A 135 16.02 -9.85 20.47
CA PRO A 135 15.84 -11.23 20.86
C PRO A 135 14.61 -11.37 21.75
N VAL A 136 13.60 -12.05 21.26
CA VAL A 136 12.36 -12.32 22.01
C VAL A 136 12.07 -13.80 22.04
N ARG A 137 11.42 -14.27 23.10
CA ARG A 137 10.99 -15.68 23.24
C ARG A 137 9.65 -15.95 22.56
N LEU A 138 8.83 -14.92 22.43
CA LEU A 138 7.53 -15.01 21.81
C LEU A 138 7.35 -13.85 20.84
N TRP A 139 6.92 -14.18 19.65
CA TRP A 139 6.61 -13.24 18.59
C TRP A 139 5.09 -13.12 18.45
N ARG A 140 4.57 -11.93 18.62
CA ARG A 140 3.18 -11.63 18.27
C ARG A 140 3.20 -10.79 17.00
N LEU A 141 2.72 -11.36 15.91
CA LEU A 141 2.61 -10.66 14.63
C LEU A 141 1.15 -10.47 14.27
N THR A 142 0.84 -9.28 13.79
CA THR A 142 -0.43 -8.97 13.18
C THR A 142 -0.18 -8.62 11.72
N ILE A 143 -0.84 -9.34 10.83
CA ILE A 143 -0.79 -9.13 9.38
C ILE A 143 -2.17 -8.81 8.86
N LEU A 144 -2.22 -8.12 7.73
CA LEU A 144 -3.42 -7.92 6.94
C LEU A 144 -3.33 -8.80 5.70
N ARG A 145 -4.29 -9.69 5.51
CA ARG A 145 -4.42 -10.59 4.36
C ARG A 145 -5.81 -10.45 3.76
N GLY A 146 -5.87 -10.00 2.49
CA GLY A 146 -7.16 -9.84 1.82
C GLY A 146 -8.14 -8.91 2.56
N GLY A 147 -7.63 -7.86 3.22
CA GLY A 147 -8.44 -6.93 4.02
C GLY A 147 -8.82 -7.42 5.43
N GLN A 148 -8.38 -8.63 5.82
CA GLN A 148 -8.62 -9.18 7.15
C GLN A 148 -7.36 -9.15 8.00
N GLU A 149 -7.50 -8.69 9.23
CA GLU A 149 -6.43 -8.66 10.22
C GLU A 149 -6.30 -10.02 10.90
N ILE A 150 -5.12 -10.62 10.83
CA ILE A 150 -4.79 -11.92 11.41
C ILE A 150 -3.67 -11.72 12.41
N SER A 151 -3.95 -12.02 13.68
CA SER A 151 -2.94 -12.01 14.75
C SER A 151 -2.53 -13.42 15.11
N SER A 152 -1.22 -13.67 15.14
CA SER A 152 -0.66 -14.97 15.48
C SER A 152 0.50 -14.82 16.47
N ILE A 153 0.71 -15.87 17.29
CA ILE A 153 1.79 -15.93 18.25
C ILE A 153 2.70 -17.11 17.87
N PHE A 154 4.00 -16.82 17.77
CA PHE A 154 5.01 -17.80 17.41
C PHE A 154 6.06 -17.90 18.52
N GLY A 155 6.57 -19.10 18.76
CA GLY A 155 7.74 -19.31 19.61
C GLY A 155 9.01 -18.85 18.90
N GLY A 156 9.95 -18.25 19.63
CA GLY A 156 11.27 -17.85 19.16
C GLY A 156 12.34 -18.91 19.39
#